data_74f392fe934f58126a90e4b95510d141
#
_entry.id   74f392fe934f58126a90e4b95510d141
#
_cell.length_a   1.000
_cell.length_b   1.000
_cell.length_c   1.000
_cell.angle_alpha   90.00
_cell.angle_beta   90.00
_cell.angle_gamma   90.00
#
_symmetry.space_group_name_H-M   'P 1'
#
loop_
_entity.id
_entity.type
_entity.pdbx_description
1 polymer ?
#
loop_
_entity_poly.entity_id
_entity_poly.type
_entity_poly.pdbx_seq_one_letter_code
_entity_poly.pdbx_strand_id
1 'polypeptide(L)'
;TRNRSSAASDVYKRQGLSYALMDLIEKNKFDLKNSIIIETGGMKGSREEIDKENLHKILSTAFNTNKIHSEYSMTELMSQSYSLKNQIFSTPAWKKILIKDFNDPMNVSRIGRGFLNIIDLANKYSCPFISTEDVGEVFENGEFKLFGRGSQADLRGCNLMLADTN
;
A
#
# COMPACT_ATOMS: atom_id res chain seq x y z
N THR A 1 -25.44 -31.48 6.63
CA THR A 1 -25.47 -31.12 5.19
C THR A 1 -24.35 -30.14 4.89
N ARG A 2 -23.30 -30.66 4.26
CA ARG A 2 -22.18 -29.82 3.76
C ARG A 2 -22.72 -29.00 2.61
N ASN A 3 -22.81 -27.66 2.78
CA ASN A 3 -23.01 -26.76 1.68
C ASN A 3 -21.78 -26.85 0.78
N ARG A 4 -21.89 -27.54 -0.33
CA ARG A 4 -20.96 -27.44 -1.44
C ARG A 4 -21.27 -26.11 -2.13
N SER A 5 -20.56 -25.04 -1.78
CA SER A 5 -20.48 -23.88 -2.67
C SER A 5 -19.88 -24.39 -3.98
N SER A 6 -20.51 -24.04 -5.09
CA SER A 6 -20.09 -24.48 -6.41
C SER A 6 -18.65 -23.97 -6.69
N ALA A 7 -17.71 -24.87 -6.75
CA ALA A 7 -16.27 -24.59 -6.90
C ALA A 7 -15.89 -24.00 -8.28
N ALA A 8 -16.85 -23.68 -9.12
CA ALA A 8 -16.60 -23.24 -10.51
C ALA A 8 -16.38 -21.74 -10.69
N SER A 9 -16.59 -20.91 -9.66
CA SER A 9 -16.44 -19.44 -9.77
C SER A 9 -15.76 -18.78 -8.58
N ASP A 10 -15.26 -19.55 -7.61
CA ASP A 10 -14.68 -18.95 -6.41
C ASP A 10 -13.28 -18.42 -6.69
N VAL A 11 -13.19 -17.09 -6.82
CA VAL A 11 -11.91 -16.38 -6.76
C VAL A 11 -11.44 -16.36 -5.32
N TYR A 12 -10.38 -17.10 -5.01
CA TYR A 12 -9.80 -17.09 -3.67
C TYR A 12 -8.93 -15.85 -3.46
N LYS A 13 -9.22 -15.14 -2.38
CA LYS A 13 -8.36 -14.06 -1.90
C LYS A 13 -7.32 -14.64 -0.94
N ARG A 14 -6.04 -14.34 -1.18
CA ARG A 14 -4.91 -14.67 -0.32
C ARG A 14 -4.18 -13.38 0.03
N GLN A 15 -3.94 -13.15 1.31
CA GLN A 15 -3.28 -11.94 1.79
C GLN A 15 -2.10 -12.32 2.68
N GLY A 16 -1.01 -11.57 2.55
CA GLY A 16 0.18 -11.77 3.37
C GLY A 16 1.11 -10.56 3.38
N LEU A 17 1.98 -10.54 4.38
CA LEU A 17 3.07 -9.56 4.42
C LEU A 17 4.05 -9.83 3.29
N SER A 18 4.59 -8.77 2.68
CA SER A 18 5.47 -8.88 1.51
C SER A 18 6.64 -9.86 1.75
N TYR A 19 7.34 -9.74 2.88
CA TYR A 19 8.45 -10.64 3.21
C TYR A 19 7.98 -12.10 3.41
N ALA A 20 6.81 -12.31 4.03
CA ALA A 20 6.30 -13.66 4.28
C ALA A 20 5.84 -14.34 2.98
N LEU A 21 5.29 -13.59 2.03
CA LEU A 21 4.98 -14.10 0.69
C LEU A 21 6.26 -14.48 -0.05
N MET A 22 7.34 -13.72 0.09
CA MET A 22 8.64 -14.04 -0.49
C MET A 22 9.21 -15.32 0.12
N ASP A 23 9.17 -15.49 1.46
CA ASP A 23 9.62 -16.73 2.13
C ASP A 23 8.81 -17.96 1.69
N LEU A 24 7.52 -17.76 1.46
CA LEU A 24 6.62 -18.83 1.03
C LEU A 24 6.97 -19.35 -0.37
N ILE A 25 7.27 -18.46 -1.32
CA ILE A 25 7.57 -18.84 -2.70
C ILE A 25 8.95 -19.47 -2.87
N GLU A 26 9.91 -19.19 -1.97
CA GLU A 26 11.22 -19.84 -1.99
C GLU A 26 11.12 -21.34 -1.70
N LYS A 27 10.16 -21.74 -0.87
CA LYS A 27 10.01 -23.11 -0.38
C LYS A 27 9.04 -23.95 -1.22
N ASN A 28 8.18 -23.32 -1.99
CA ASN A 28 7.07 -23.97 -2.65
C ASN A 28 6.77 -23.39 -4.03
N LYS A 29 6.28 -24.22 -4.92
CA LYS A 29 5.66 -23.78 -6.18
C LYS A 29 4.14 -23.85 -6.04
N PHE A 30 3.47 -22.84 -6.60
CA PHE A 30 2.02 -22.69 -6.50
C PHE A 30 1.40 -22.52 -7.90
N ASP A 31 0.19 -23.02 -8.09
CA ASP A 31 -0.67 -22.68 -9.22
C ASP A 31 -1.95 -22.03 -8.69
N LEU A 32 -1.92 -20.71 -8.56
CA LEU A 32 -2.98 -19.90 -7.99
C LEU A 32 -3.65 -18.98 -9.03
N LYS A 33 -3.71 -19.40 -10.30
CA LYS A 33 -4.24 -18.60 -11.41
C LYS A 33 -5.67 -18.07 -11.20
N ASN A 34 -6.46 -18.69 -10.35
CA ASN A 34 -7.81 -18.25 -9.99
C ASN A 34 -7.85 -17.46 -8.68
N SER A 35 -6.68 -17.12 -8.11
CA SER A 35 -6.61 -16.39 -6.84
C SER A 35 -6.21 -14.94 -7.06
N ILE A 36 -6.70 -14.09 -6.16
CA ILE A 36 -6.21 -12.73 -5.95
C ILE A 36 -5.20 -12.79 -4.81
N ILE A 37 -4.00 -12.30 -5.04
CA ILE A 37 -2.96 -12.16 -4.03
C ILE A 37 -2.89 -10.70 -3.62
N ILE A 38 -2.96 -10.44 -2.32
CA ILE A 38 -2.82 -9.10 -1.77
C ILE A 38 -1.58 -9.09 -0.88
N GLU A 39 -0.59 -8.30 -1.26
CA GLU A 39 0.56 -8.03 -0.41
C GLU A 39 0.31 -6.76 0.40
N THR A 40 0.82 -6.74 1.63
CA THR A 40 0.75 -5.59 2.52
C THR A 40 2.07 -5.39 3.28
N GLY A 41 2.31 -4.17 3.71
CA GLY A 41 3.55 -3.80 4.39
C GLY A 41 4.77 -3.76 3.47
N GLY A 42 5.95 -3.79 4.07
CA GLY A 42 7.24 -3.79 3.39
C GLY A 42 8.10 -4.97 3.83
N MET A 43 9.40 -4.94 3.50
CA MET A 43 10.36 -5.99 3.87
C MET A 43 10.73 -5.95 5.36
N LYS A 44 10.40 -4.86 6.08
CA LYS A 44 10.59 -4.67 7.54
C LYS A 44 12.01 -5.00 8.04
N GLY A 45 13.03 -4.73 7.23
CA GLY A 45 14.41 -5.05 7.55
C GLY A 45 14.76 -6.56 7.52
N SER A 46 13.81 -7.43 7.18
CA SER A 46 14.05 -8.87 7.06
C SER A 46 14.74 -9.26 5.75
N ARG A 47 14.66 -8.40 4.75
CA ARG A 47 15.26 -8.55 3.41
C ARG A 47 15.65 -7.18 2.86
N GLU A 48 16.49 -7.17 1.82
CA GLU A 48 16.73 -5.96 1.03
C GLU A 48 15.41 -5.42 0.46
N GLU A 49 15.29 -4.10 0.47
CA GLU A 49 14.12 -3.43 -0.11
C GLU A 49 14.03 -3.72 -1.61
N ILE A 50 12.92 -4.27 -2.02
CA ILE A 50 12.59 -4.54 -3.42
C ILE A 50 11.50 -3.56 -3.83
N ASP A 51 11.68 -2.91 -4.97
CA ASP A 51 10.62 -2.06 -5.50
C ASP A 51 9.34 -2.87 -5.78
N LYS A 52 8.20 -2.22 -5.63
CA LYS A 52 6.89 -2.87 -5.71
C LYS A 52 6.61 -3.52 -7.08
N GLU A 53 7.14 -2.98 -8.16
CA GLU A 53 6.93 -3.55 -9.50
C GLU A 53 7.66 -4.88 -9.64
N ASN A 54 8.91 -4.94 -9.17
CA ASN A 54 9.69 -6.17 -9.16
C ASN A 54 9.09 -7.20 -8.21
N LEU A 55 8.67 -6.79 -7.01
CA LEU A 55 7.96 -7.67 -6.09
C LEU A 55 6.73 -8.29 -6.75
N HIS A 56 5.89 -7.50 -7.41
CA HIS A 56 4.69 -7.99 -8.11
C HIS A 56 5.04 -8.95 -9.25
N LYS A 57 6.11 -8.70 -10.01
CA LYS A 57 6.58 -9.62 -11.08
C LYS A 57 7.01 -10.97 -10.50
N ILE A 58 7.79 -10.95 -9.40
CA ILE A 58 8.25 -12.17 -8.73
C ILE A 58 7.05 -12.98 -8.21
N LEU A 59 6.14 -12.33 -7.48
CA LEU A 59 4.95 -12.97 -6.93
C LEU A 59 4.01 -13.49 -8.02
N SER A 60 3.84 -12.73 -9.11
CA SER A 60 3.02 -13.13 -10.26
C SER A 60 3.54 -14.41 -10.90
N THR A 61 4.85 -14.50 -11.11
CA THR A 61 5.50 -15.68 -11.68
C THR A 61 5.40 -16.88 -10.72
N ALA A 62 5.67 -16.68 -9.44
CA ALA A 62 5.71 -17.77 -8.46
C ALA A 62 4.32 -18.33 -8.14
N PHE A 63 3.29 -17.49 -8.11
CA PHE A 63 1.91 -17.91 -7.85
C PHE A 63 1.11 -18.22 -9.13
N ASN A 64 1.71 -18.06 -10.31
CA ASN A 64 1.03 -18.25 -11.59
C ASN A 64 -0.27 -17.45 -11.71
N THR A 65 -0.26 -16.18 -11.28
CA THR A 65 -1.42 -15.28 -11.35
C THR A 65 -0.98 -13.84 -11.64
N ASN A 66 -1.77 -13.13 -12.45
CA ASN A 66 -1.56 -11.70 -12.73
C ASN A 66 -2.37 -10.77 -11.81
N LYS A 67 -3.06 -11.34 -10.81
CA LYS A 67 -3.91 -10.61 -9.87
C LYS A 67 -3.16 -10.38 -8.56
N ILE A 68 -2.03 -9.65 -8.65
CA ILE A 68 -1.27 -9.21 -7.48
C ILE A 68 -1.66 -7.76 -7.20
N HIS A 69 -2.09 -7.49 -5.97
CA HIS A 69 -2.55 -6.19 -5.50
C HIS A 69 -1.81 -5.80 -4.24
N SER A 70 -1.73 -4.51 -3.97
CA SER A 70 -1.15 -3.97 -2.74
C SER A 70 -2.24 -3.42 -1.82
N GLU A 71 -2.05 -3.61 -0.52
CA GLU A 71 -2.87 -2.99 0.51
C GLU A 71 -2.02 -1.99 1.30
N TYR A 72 -2.57 -0.79 1.50
CA TYR A 72 -2.08 0.19 2.46
C TYR A 72 -3.01 0.22 3.66
N SER A 73 -2.48 -0.21 4.79
CA SER A 73 -3.17 -0.32 6.07
C SER A 73 -2.19 -0.18 7.22
N MET A 74 -2.71 0.14 8.39
CA MET A 74 -1.99 0.12 9.67
C MET A 74 -2.98 -0.20 10.79
N THR A 75 -2.47 -0.54 11.97
CA THR A 75 -3.29 -0.92 13.14
C THR A 75 -4.24 0.19 13.56
N GLU A 76 -3.84 1.44 13.34
CA GLU A 76 -4.57 2.64 13.70
C GLU A 76 -5.76 2.95 12.78
N LEU A 77 -5.86 2.25 11.62
CA LEU A 77 -6.91 2.48 10.63
C LEU A 77 -7.97 1.36 10.67
N MET A 78 -9.23 1.76 10.57
CA MET A 78 -10.35 0.83 10.34
C MET A 78 -10.58 0.58 8.84
N SER A 79 -10.10 1.48 7.97
CA SER A 79 -10.28 1.40 6.53
C SER A 79 -8.96 1.18 5.81
N GLN A 80 -8.91 0.17 4.94
CA GLN A 80 -7.77 -0.11 4.07
C GLN A 80 -7.88 0.69 2.77
N SER A 81 -6.75 0.88 2.10
CA SER A 81 -6.68 1.37 0.72
C SER A 81 -6.01 0.31 -0.15
N TYR A 82 -6.48 0.16 -1.37
CA TYR A 82 -5.99 -0.88 -2.26
C TYR A 82 -5.46 -0.30 -3.56
N SER A 83 -4.34 -0.84 -4.02
CA SER A 83 -3.84 -0.62 -5.36
C SER A 83 -4.06 -1.88 -6.20
N LEU A 84 -4.86 -1.73 -7.25
CA LEU A 84 -5.11 -2.81 -8.20
C LEU A 84 -4.05 -2.84 -9.31
N LYS A 85 -3.47 -1.68 -9.66
CA LYS A 85 -2.46 -1.52 -10.71
C LYS A 85 -1.60 -0.29 -10.45
N ASN A 86 -0.37 -0.31 -10.98
CA ASN A 86 0.55 0.84 -11.08
C ASN A 86 0.88 1.50 -9.73
N GLN A 87 0.72 0.79 -8.62
CA GLN A 87 0.95 1.28 -7.26
C GLN A 87 0.13 2.55 -6.90
N ILE A 88 -1.01 2.75 -7.58
CA ILE A 88 -1.95 3.83 -7.28
C ILE A 88 -3.04 3.26 -6.38
N PHE A 89 -3.21 3.84 -5.21
CA PHE A 89 -4.14 3.41 -4.18
C PHE A 89 -5.44 4.21 -4.23
N SER A 90 -6.55 3.50 -4.13
CA SER A 90 -7.89 4.09 -3.95
C SER A 90 -8.36 3.91 -2.51
N THR A 91 -9.09 4.88 -2.00
CA THR A 91 -9.69 4.86 -0.66
C THR A 91 -11.20 4.66 -0.72
N PRO A 92 -11.84 4.09 0.32
CA PRO A 92 -13.29 4.15 0.44
C PRO A 92 -13.76 5.59 0.66
N ALA A 93 -15.04 5.86 0.37
CA ALA A 93 -15.60 7.21 0.40
C ALA A 93 -15.51 7.94 1.76
N TRP A 94 -15.43 7.20 2.85
CA TRP A 94 -15.30 7.73 4.22
C TRP A 94 -13.85 7.86 4.71
N LYS A 95 -12.87 7.56 3.85
CA LYS A 95 -11.44 7.76 4.13
C LYS A 95 -10.87 8.76 3.14
N LYS A 96 -10.06 9.70 3.63
CA LYS A 96 -9.39 10.71 2.82
C LYS A 96 -7.91 10.78 3.17
N ILE A 97 -7.09 10.94 2.15
CA ILE A 97 -5.66 11.22 2.31
C ILE A 97 -5.46 12.70 2.00
N LEU A 98 -4.67 13.35 2.84
CA LEU A 98 -4.20 14.71 2.68
C LEU A 98 -2.67 14.71 2.71
N ILE A 99 -2.09 15.76 2.18
CA ILE A 99 -0.64 15.99 2.20
C ILE A 99 -0.30 17.00 3.27
N LYS A 100 0.65 16.65 4.14
CA LYS A 100 1.32 17.55 5.07
C LYS A 100 2.68 17.92 4.48
N ASP A 101 2.97 19.22 4.43
CA ASP A 101 4.24 19.72 3.94
C ASP A 101 5.42 19.17 4.75
N PHE A 102 6.56 18.95 4.08
CA PHE A 102 7.76 18.41 4.72
C PHE A 102 8.38 19.37 5.75
N ASN A 103 8.24 20.66 5.56
CA ASN A 103 8.88 21.70 6.37
C ASN A 103 7.90 22.40 7.31
N ASP A 104 6.62 22.46 6.93
CA ASP A 104 5.58 23.11 7.73
C ASP A 104 4.43 22.12 8.00
N PRO A 105 4.36 21.52 9.20
CA PRO A 105 3.32 20.56 9.54
C PRO A 105 1.91 21.16 9.61
N MET A 106 1.78 22.49 9.66
CA MET A 106 0.49 23.19 9.65
C MET A 106 -0.01 23.43 8.22
N ASN A 107 0.87 23.35 7.24
CA ASN A 107 0.51 23.45 5.83
C ASN A 107 0.02 22.10 5.30
N VAL A 108 -1.29 22.01 5.11
CA VAL A 108 -1.97 20.78 4.67
C VAL A 108 -2.71 21.05 3.37
N SER A 109 -2.48 20.20 2.37
CA SER A 109 -3.10 20.29 1.05
C SER A 109 -3.86 19.02 0.69
N ARG A 110 -4.73 19.13 -0.32
CA ARG A 110 -5.50 17.98 -0.85
C ARG A 110 -4.76 17.24 -1.97
N ILE A 111 -3.79 17.86 -2.58
CA ILE A 111 -3.07 17.41 -3.77
C ILE A 111 -1.59 17.74 -3.59
N GLY A 112 -0.71 16.92 -4.17
CA GLY A 112 0.72 17.14 -4.18
C GLY A 112 1.49 16.08 -3.42
N ARG A 113 2.76 16.37 -3.09
CA ARG A 113 3.69 15.47 -2.42
C ARG A 113 4.01 15.94 -1.01
N GLY A 114 4.14 14.99 -0.10
CA GLY A 114 4.48 15.25 1.29
C GLY A 114 4.26 14.03 2.17
N PHE A 115 4.19 14.26 3.48
CA PHE A 115 3.75 13.25 4.42
C PHE A 115 2.23 13.05 4.32
N LEU A 116 1.79 11.81 4.49
CA LEU A 116 0.37 11.49 4.43
C LEU A 116 -0.31 11.78 5.78
N ASN A 117 -1.34 12.60 5.75
CA ASN A 117 -2.32 12.74 6.81
C ASN A 117 -3.59 12.01 6.40
N ILE A 118 -4.15 11.22 7.32
CA ILE A 118 -5.27 10.34 7.03
C ILE A 118 -6.48 10.76 7.86
N ILE A 119 -7.61 10.90 7.19
CA ILE A 119 -8.92 11.01 7.83
C ILE A 119 -9.65 9.70 7.55
N ASP A 120 -9.96 8.94 8.59
CA ASP A 120 -10.72 7.69 8.50
C ASP A 120 -11.96 7.76 9.42
N LEU A 121 -13.11 8.11 8.84
CA LEU A 121 -14.34 8.29 9.57
C LEU A 121 -14.95 6.98 10.09
N ALA A 122 -14.43 5.81 9.66
CA ALA A 122 -14.79 4.52 10.25
C ALA A 122 -14.25 4.37 11.68
N ASN A 123 -13.20 5.13 12.05
CA ASN A 123 -12.64 5.18 13.41
C ASN A 123 -13.52 5.98 14.39
N LYS A 124 -14.80 5.65 14.43
CA LYS A 124 -15.79 6.38 15.26
C LYS A 124 -15.47 6.38 16.75
N TYR A 125 -14.86 5.31 17.25
CA TYR A 125 -14.60 5.10 18.69
C TYR A 125 -13.12 5.28 19.07
N SER A 126 -12.28 5.67 18.13
CA SER A 126 -10.87 6.00 18.34
C SER A 126 -10.54 7.33 17.63
N CYS A 127 -9.30 7.56 17.25
CA CYS A 127 -8.91 8.79 16.56
C CYS A 127 -9.09 8.66 15.04
N PRO A 128 -10.01 9.42 14.40
CA PRO A 128 -10.19 9.40 12.96
C PRO A 128 -9.14 10.23 12.18
N PHE A 129 -8.27 10.97 12.89
CA PHE A 129 -7.27 11.87 12.27
C PHE A 129 -5.88 11.39 12.64
N ILE A 130 -5.12 10.92 11.65
CA ILE A 130 -3.81 10.32 11.84
C ILE A 130 -2.80 11.05 10.97
N SER A 131 -1.72 11.56 11.60
CA SER A 131 -0.55 12.08 10.90
C SER A 131 0.52 11.00 10.87
N THR A 132 1.01 10.68 9.67
CA THR A 132 2.02 9.64 9.47
C THR A 132 3.36 10.24 9.06
N GLU A 133 4.39 9.39 9.03
CA GLU A 133 5.67 9.64 8.37
C GLU A 133 5.77 8.95 7.00
N ASP A 134 4.67 8.39 6.52
CA ASP A 134 4.62 7.82 5.18
C ASP A 134 4.62 8.95 4.16
N VAL A 135 5.50 8.84 3.18
CA VAL A 135 5.66 9.82 2.09
C VAL A 135 4.86 9.36 0.89
N GLY A 136 4.13 10.27 0.28
CA GLY A 136 3.32 9.95 -0.88
C GLY A 136 2.97 11.18 -1.72
N GLU A 137 2.16 10.92 -2.74
CA GLU A 137 1.59 11.92 -3.64
C GLU A 137 0.09 11.66 -3.77
N VAL A 138 -0.72 12.68 -3.59
CA VAL A 138 -2.18 12.63 -3.76
C VAL A 138 -2.55 13.36 -5.06
N PHE A 139 -3.34 12.70 -5.89
CA PHE A 139 -3.80 13.22 -7.18
C PHE A 139 -5.16 13.93 -7.08
N GLU A 140 -5.55 14.66 -8.13
CA GLU A 140 -6.80 15.41 -8.18
C GLU A 140 -8.05 14.56 -7.92
N ASN A 141 -8.04 13.31 -8.37
CA ASN A 141 -9.14 12.35 -8.16
C ASN A 141 -9.19 11.75 -6.75
N GLY A 142 -8.24 12.12 -5.86
CA GLY A 142 -8.13 11.61 -4.48
C GLY A 142 -7.44 10.26 -4.35
N GLU A 143 -7.00 9.66 -5.45
CA GLU A 143 -6.09 8.51 -5.41
C GLU A 143 -4.69 8.97 -4.99
N PHE A 144 -3.86 8.03 -4.51
CA PHE A 144 -2.53 8.39 -4.05
C PHE A 144 -1.49 7.31 -4.40
N LYS A 145 -0.25 7.73 -4.45
CA LYS A 145 0.92 6.86 -4.56
C LYS A 145 1.74 6.93 -3.29
N LEU A 146 2.28 5.78 -2.87
CA LEU A 146 3.14 5.66 -1.70
C LEU A 146 4.59 5.50 -2.14
N PHE A 147 5.51 6.26 -1.52
CA PHE A 147 6.95 6.19 -1.81
C PHE A 147 7.75 5.51 -0.70
N GLY A 148 7.15 5.29 0.47
CA GLY A 148 7.79 4.66 1.62
C GLY A 148 7.70 5.51 2.88
N ARG A 149 8.54 5.22 3.87
CA ARG A 149 8.67 6.04 5.08
C ARG A 149 9.86 6.97 4.96
N GLY A 150 9.68 8.19 5.42
CA GLY A 150 10.75 9.16 5.51
C GLY A 150 10.81 9.74 6.92
N SER A 151 12.02 9.89 7.50
CA SER A 151 12.20 10.76 8.64
C SER A 151 12.31 12.21 8.16
N GLN A 152 11.89 13.18 8.97
CA GLN A 152 12.08 14.61 8.64
C GLN A 152 13.56 14.96 8.40
N ALA A 153 14.48 14.23 9.00
CA ALA A 153 15.92 14.42 8.84
C ALA A 153 16.39 13.99 7.43
N ASP A 154 15.90 12.85 6.93
CA ASP A 154 16.29 12.32 5.62
C ASP A 154 15.75 13.16 4.47
N LEU A 155 14.55 13.71 4.63
CA LEU A 155 13.85 14.46 3.58
C LEU A 155 14.39 15.88 3.39
N ARG A 156 14.99 16.49 4.42
CA ARG A 156 15.68 17.78 4.28
C ARG A 156 16.92 17.67 3.39
N GLY A 157 17.55 16.48 3.32
CA GLY A 157 18.66 16.19 2.40
C GLY A 157 18.20 15.80 0.99
N CYS A 158 17.03 15.17 0.85
CA CYS A 158 16.50 14.70 -0.43
C CYS A 158 15.80 15.78 -1.26
N ASN A 159 15.40 16.92 -0.69
CA ASN A 159 14.83 18.03 -1.44
C ASN A 159 15.78 18.60 -2.52
N LEU A 160 17.08 18.36 -2.40
CA LEU A 160 18.07 18.71 -3.42
C LEU A 160 18.11 17.74 -4.61
N MET A 161 17.63 16.48 -4.44
CA MET A 161 17.63 15.47 -5.50
C MET A 161 16.31 15.38 -6.27
N LEU A 162 15.21 15.90 -5.74
CA LEU A 162 13.89 15.87 -6.38
C LEU A 162 13.61 17.11 -7.27
N ALA A 163 14.46 18.12 -7.21
CA ALA A 163 14.34 19.34 -8.03
C ALA A 163 14.91 19.17 -9.46
N ASP A 164 15.67 18.12 -9.73
CA ASP A 164 16.39 17.94 -11.01
C ASP A 164 15.76 16.95 -11.98
N THR A 165 14.49 16.56 -11.77
CA THR A 165 13.74 15.76 -12.76
C THR A 165 12.53 16.54 -13.26
N ASN A 166 12.81 17.57 -14.06
CA ASN A 166 11.90 18.13 -15.05
C ASN A 166 12.26 17.63 -16.42
#